data_24be481c86fcbb455b357de8f0458a1a
#
_entry.id   24be481c86fcbb455b357de8f0458a1a
#
_cell.length_a   1.000
_cell.length_b   1.000
_cell.length_c   1.000
_cell.angle_alpha   90.00
_cell.angle_beta   90.00
_cell.angle_gamma   90.00
#
_symmetry.space_group_name_H-M   'P 1'
#
loop_
_entity.id
_entity.type
_entity.pdbx_description
1 polymer ?
#
loop_
_entity_poly.entity_id
_entity_poly.type
_entity_poly.pdbx_seq_one_letter_code
_entity_poly.pdbx_strand_id
1 'polypeptide(L)'
;MYAIETNNLTKKYGEKTVVNQVNLKVKKGSVFGFLGKNGAGKSTLINMLTGLAIPTSGTFKLNLNDSGSKKKVQAKVGVMPDYSSFYDDLSALEHLRYFSKILGVKMKKEEYIRLLEMVGLESDTKLKVKKFSFGMKKKLGIAQTLLNNPDIIFLDEPTSGVDANSVLTIHSLIKDISSDGTTVFLTSHNLDEVEKLCDEISIMDKGAIKLQGSIDSLKKEFQKNLTVTVKHGHIPAQHKDNLKHKLDSLASNVEWEEEYVRFVVAEEKKISSINRLFTGLDVDVYRIQVYEPSLEEIFLNTGKEETVPLRSHHAV
;
A
#
# COMPACT_ATOMS: atom_id res chain seq x y z
N MET A 1 -14.58 -1.28 13.45
CA MET A 1 -14.78 -2.75 13.48
C MET A 1 -13.78 -3.41 12.56
N TYR A 2 -13.17 -4.54 12.93
CA TYR A 2 -12.15 -5.21 12.11
C TYR A 2 -12.78 -6.29 11.24
N ALA A 3 -12.31 -6.43 10.01
CA ALA A 3 -12.67 -7.50 9.07
C ALA A 3 -11.80 -8.75 9.30
N ILE A 4 -10.51 -8.54 9.59
CA ILE A 4 -9.53 -9.61 9.82
C ILE A 4 -8.86 -9.37 11.15
N GLU A 5 -8.77 -10.39 11.98
CA GLU A 5 -8.01 -10.40 13.23
C GLU A 5 -7.19 -11.68 13.32
N THR A 6 -5.91 -11.57 13.66
CA THR A 6 -5.05 -12.74 13.93
C THR A 6 -4.42 -12.61 15.32
N ASN A 7 -4.21 -13.75 15.99
CA ASN A 7 -3.57 -13.81 17.30
C ASN A 7 -2.48 -14.88 17.27
N ASN A 8 -1.21 -14.44 17.36
CA ASN A 8 -0.01 -15.25 17.35
C ASN A 8 0.00 -16.31 16.21
N LEU A 9 -0.55 -15.93 15.03
CA LEU A 9 -0.72 -16.83 13.90
C LEU A 9 0.63 -17.29 13.38
N THR A 10 0.83 -18.62 13.36
CA THR A 10 2.13 -19.22 13.04
C THR A 10 1.98 -20.35 12.04
N LYS A 11 2.90 -20.42 11.07
CA LYS A 11 3.04 -21.53 10.13
C LYS A 11 4.47 -22.03 10.05
N LYS A 12 4.63 -23.33 10.27
CA LYS A 12 5.88 -24.06 10.07
C LYS A 12 5.71 -25.09 8.96
N TYR A 13 6.76 -25.27 8.18
CA TYR A 13 6.92 -26.37 7.23
C TYR A 13 8.22 -27.12 7.59
N GLY A 14 8.08 -28.30 8.18
CA GLY A 14 9.22 -28.98 8.82
C GLY A 14 9.82 -28.09 9.91
N GLU A 15 11.13 -27.90 9.88
CA GLU A 15 11.85 -27.05 10.82
C GLU A 15 11.76 -25.54 10.50
N LYS A 16 11.30 -25.17 9.30
CA LYS A 16 11.26 -23.77 8.86
C LYS A 16 9.97 -23.08 9.30
N THR A 17 10.09 -22.07 10.16
CA THR A 17 9.00 -21.14 10.49
C THR A 17 8.90 -20.08 9.38
N VAL A 18 7.79 -20.09 8.63
CA VAL A 18 7.53 -19.17 7.50
C VAL A 18 6.68 -17.97 7.92
N VAL A 19 5.74 -18.20 8.85
CA VAL A 19 4.96 -17.15 9.51
C VAL A 19 5.11 -17.34 11.01
N ASN A 20 5.53 -16.29 11.70
CA ASN A 20 5.92 -16.37 13.11
C ASN A 20 5.12 -15.37 13.96
N GLN A 21 4.17 -15.90 14.75
CA GLN A 21 3.38 -15.17 15.75
C GLN A 21 2.77 -13.83 15.22
N VAL A 22 2.19 -13.87 14.02
CA VAL A 22 1.61 -12.70 13.38
C VAL A 22 0.34 -12.27 14.10
N ASN A 23 0.34 -11.02 14.58
CA ASN A 23 -0.79 -10.33 15.17
C ASN A 23 -1.21 -9.21 14.21
N LEU A 24 -2.40 -9.31 13.61
CA LEU A 24 -2.88 -8.42 12.58
C LEU A 24 -4.32 -7.99 12.87
N LYS A 25 -4.64 -6.73 12.56
CA LYS A 25 -5.99 -6.18 12.61
C LYS A 25 -6.22 -5.34 11.36
N VAL A 26 -7.23 -5.71 10.56
CA VAL A 26 -7.61 -5.01 9.33
C VAL A 26 -9.00 -4.44 9.49
N LYS A 27 -9.20 -3.14 9.25
CA LYS A 27 -10.50 -2.48 9.34
C LYS A 27 -11.44 -2.92 8.23
N LYS A 28 -12.75 -2.97 8.51
CA LYS A 28 -13.77 -3.22 7.48
C LYS A 28 -13.84 -2.07 6.49
N GLY A 29 -13.99 -2.41 5.20
CA GLY A 29 -14.11 -1.44 4.12
C GLY A 29 -12.85 -0.62 3.88
N SER A 30 -11.67 -1.07 4.31
CA SER A 30 -10.39 -0.42 4.04
C SER A 30 -9.57 -1.15 2.98
N VAL A 31 -8.64 -0.42 2.36
CA VAL A 31 -7.57 -1.00 1.57
C VAL A 31 -6.37 -1.22 2.48
N PHE A 32 -6.02 -2.46 2.73
CA PHE A 32 -4.91 -2.85 3.60
C PHE A 32 -3.75 -3.43 2.78
N GLY A 33 -2.58 -2.80 2.89
CA GLY A 33 -1.34 -3.25 2.24
C GLY A 33 -0.51 -4.16 3.12
N PHE A 34 -0.19 -5.36 2.64
CA PHE A 34 0.69 -6.30 3.32
C PHE A 34 1.99 -6.47 2.55
N LEU A 35 3.03 -5.84 3.04
CA LEU A 35 4.28 -5.62 2.36
C LEU A 35 5.37 -6.59 2.83
N GLY A 36 6.36 -6.80 1.99
CA GLY A 36 7.55 -7.58 2.33
C GLY A 36 8.24 -8.13 1.10
N LYS A 37 9.52 -8.44 1.24
CA LYS A 37 10.33 -9.06 0.18
C LYS A 37 9.78 -10.42 -0.23
N ASN A 38 10.18 -10.90 -1.41
CA ASN A 38 9.85 -12.26 -1.83
C ASN A 38 10.40 -13.27 -0.81
N GLY A 39 9.54 -14.24 -0.44
CA GLY A 39 9.87 -15.21 0.59
C GLY A 39 9.65 -14.75 2.04
N ALA A 40 9.15 -13.53 2.28
CA ALA A 40 8.85 -13.04 3.63
C ALA A 40 7.71 -13.78 4.35
N GLY A 41 6.84 -14.50 3.60
CA GLY A 41 5.73 -15.28 4.16
C GLY A 41 4.34 -14.74 3.77
N LYS A 42 4.24 -13.73 2.92
CA LYS A 42 2.99 -13.05 2.54
C LYS A 42 1.92 -14.01 1.99
N SER A 43 2.23 -14.74 0.93
CA SER A 43 1.27 -15.69 0.32
C SER A 43 0.93 -16.85 1.27
N THR A 44 1.84 -17.23 2.16
CA THR A 44 1.55 -18.23 3.21
C THR A 44 0.52 -17.70 4.22
N LEU A 45 0.60 -16.42 4.59
CA LEU A 45 -0.40 -15.79 5.44
C LEU A 45 -1.75 -15.75 4.75
N ILE A 46 -1.82 -15.31 3.49
CA ILE A 46 -3.06 -15.33 2.69
C ILE A 46 -3.64 -16.74 2.64
N ASN A 47 -2.82 -17.75 2.36
CA ASN A 47 -3.27 -19.15 2.31
C ASN A 47 -3.86 -19.63 3.63
N MET A 48 -3.34 -19.18 4.77
CA MET A 48 -3.94 -19.49 6.08
C MET A 48 -5.28 -18.78 6.27
N LEU A 49 -5.36 -17.47 5.96
CA LEU A 49 -6.58 -16.67 6.12
C LEU A 49 -7.71 -17.14 5.21
N THR A 50 -7.38 -17.64 4.03
CA THR A 50 -8.34 -18.20 3.05
C THR A 50 -8.67 -19.67 3.28
N GLY A 51 -8.00 -20.32 4.24
CA GLY A 51 -8.22 -21.72 4.58
C GLY A 51 -7.54 -22.73 3.65
N LEU A 52 -6.67 -22.28 2.73
CA LEU A 52 -5.84 -23.14 1.86
C LEU A 52 -4.68 -23.78 2.64
N ALA A 53 -4.24 -23.17 3.73
CA ALA A 53 -3.23 -23.74 4.63
C ALA A 53 -3.73 -23.72 6.08
N ILE A 54 -3.52 -24.81 6.80
CA ILE A 54 -3.87 -24.91 8.22
C ILE A 54 -2.73 -24.27 9.04
N PRO A 55 -3.01 -23.32 9.96
CA PRO A 55 -2.02 -22.79 10.89
C PRO A 55 -1.37 -23.89 11.73
N THR A 56 -0.10 -23.73 12.07
CA THR A 56 0.58 -24.61 13.02
C THR A 56 0.18 -24.28 14.46
N SER A 57 0.02 -22.96 14.75
CA SER A 57 -0.49 -22.47 16.03
C SER A 57 -1.06 -21.06 15.86
N GLY A 58 -1.69 -20.53 16.92
CA GLY A 58 -2.42 -19.27 16.89
C GLY A 58 -3.80 -19.41 16.28
N THR A 59 -4.51 -18.28 16.19
CA THR A 59 -5.89 -18.23 15.68
C THR A 59 -6.09 -17.04 14.77
N PHE A 60 -7.12 -17.11 13.91
CA PHE A 60 -7.58 -15.97 13.15
C PHE A 60 -9.10 -15.94 13.07
N LYS A 61 -9.67 -14.78 12.82
CA LYS A 61 -11.09 -14.55 12.64
C LYS A 61 -11.31 -13.63 11.44
N LEU A 62 -12.24 -14.03 10.57
CA LEU A 62 -12.81 -13.18 9.51
C LEU A 62 -14.20 -12.75 9.97
N ASN A 63 -14.37 -11.46 10.22
CA ASN A 63 -15.62 -10.87 10.70
C ASN A 63 -16.49 -10.44 9.51
N LEU A 64 -17.12 -11.42 8.88
CA LEU A 64 -17.99 -11.22 7.72
C LEU A 64 -19.39 -10.77 8.17
N ASN A 65 -20.15 -10.17 7.26
CA ASN A 65 -21.49 -9.68 7.56
C ASN A 65 -22.48 -10.81 7.85
N ASP A 66 -22.22 -12.02 7.33
CA ASP A 66 -23.05 -13.21 7.54
C ASP A 66 -22.20 -14.31 8.23
N SER A 67 -22.19 -14.32 9.55
CA SER A 67 -21.47 -15.27 10.39
C SER A 67 -22.17 -16.63 10.46
N GLY A 68 -22.03 -17.42 9.39
CA GLY A 68 -22.55 -18.79 9.31
C GLY A 68 -21.50 -19.86 9.37
N SER A 69 -21.81 -21.07 8.88
CA SER A 69 -20.90 -22.21 8.80
C SER A 69 -19.62 -21.88 7.98
N LYS A 70 -18.55 -22.66 8.17
CA LYS A 70 -17.25 -22.51 7.46
C LYS A 70 -17.42 -22.35 5.93
N LYS A 71 -18.39 -23.04 5.32
CA LYS A 71 -18.76 -22.87 3.89
C LYS A 71 -19.32 -21.50 3.57
N LYS A 72 -20.10 -20.89 4.45
CA LYS A 72 -20.64 -19.54 4.26
C LYS A 72 -19.56 -18.49 4.38
N VAL A 73 -18.58 -18.69 5.26
CA VAL A 73 -17.40 -17.81 5.39
C VAL A 73 -16.60 -17.81 4.09
N GLN A 74 -16.29 -18.98 3.52
CA GLN A 74 -15.56 -19.07 2.25
C GLN A 74 -16.32 -18.46 1.07
N ALA A 75 -17.66 -18.53 1.06
CA ALA A 75 -18.49 -17.92 0.04
C ALA A 75 -18.45 -16.38 0.04
N LYS A 76 -17.97 -15.75 1.10
CA LYS A 76 -17.86 -14.28 1.27
C LYS A 76 -16.42 -13.77 1.17
N VAL A 77 -15.54 -14.58 0.63
CA VAL A 77 -14.11 -14.24 0.43
C VAL A 77 -13.77 -14.43 -1.04
N GLY A 78 -13.21 -13.40 -1.68
CA GLY A 78 -12.62 -13.47 -3.01
C GLY A 78 -11.09 -13.57 -2.91
N VAL A 79 -10.46 -14.36 -3.79
CA VAL A 79 -8.99 -14.52 -3.80
C VAL A 79 -8.47 -14.44 -5.22
N MET A 80 -7.52 -13.55 -5.46
CA MET A 80 -6.72 -13.49 -6.67
C MET A 80 -5.26 -13.83 -6.31
N PRO A 81 -4.76 -15.01 -6.61
CA PRO A 81 -3.35 -15.34 -6.42
C PRO A 81 -2.48 -14.62 -7.45
N ASP A 82 -1.19 -14.43 -7.15
CA ASP A 82 -0.23 -13.76 -8.04
C ASP A 82 -0.17 -14.44 -9.42
N TYR A 83 -0.07 -15.77 -9.42
CA TYR A 83 -0.11 -16.58 -10.64
C TYR A 83 -1.52 -17.12 -10.86
N SER A 84 -2.39 -16.27 -11.41
CA SER A 84 -3.72 -16.71 -11.82
C SER A 84 -3.64 -17.52 -13.12
N SER A 85 -4.04 -18.79 -13.07
CA SER A 85 -4.20 -19.61 -14.26
C SER A 85 -5.55 -19.31 -14.89
N PHE A 86 -5.54 -18.83 -16.12
CA PHE A 86 -6.73 -18.57 -16.89
C PHE A 86 -6.96 -19.66 -17.92
N TYR A 87 -8.21 -19.88 -18.28
CA TYR A 87 -8.56 -20.74 -19.42
C TYR A 87 -8.39 -19.93 -20.71
N ASP A 88 -7.26 -20.10 -21.35
CA ASP A 88 -6.82 -19.30 -22.51
C ASP A 88 -7.78 -19.32 -23.69
N ASP A 89 -8.50 -20.42 -23.90
CA ASP A 89 -9.47 -20.56 -25.01
C ASP A 89 -10.88 -20.06 -24.70
N LEU A 90 -11.17 -19.69 -23.45
CA LEU A 90 -12.41 -19.03 -23.08
C LEU A 90 -12.33 -17.52 -23.34
N SER A 91 -13.46 -16.92 -23.70
CA SER A 91 -13.61 -15.46 -23.62
C SER A 91 -13.75 -15.01 -22.17
N ALA A 92 -13.57 -13.69 -21.90
CA ALA A 92 -13.75 -13.13 -20.57
C ALA A 92 -15.12 -13.48 -19.96
N LEU A 93 -16.18 -13.35 -20.76
CA LEU A 93 -17.55 -13.69 -20.33
C LEU A 93 -17.70 -15.18 -20.01
N GLU A 94 -17.15 -16.08 -20.86
CA GLU A 94 -17.19 -17.53 -20.62
C GLU A 94 -16.39 -17.91 -19.39
N HIS A 95 -15.24 -17.27 -19.17
CA HIS A 95 -14.40 -17.47 -18.00
C HIS A 95 -15.16 -17.15 -16.71
N LEU A 96 -15.79 -15.97 -16.61
CA LEU A 96 -16.60 -15.60 -15.43
C LEU A 96 -17.79 -16.55 -15.23
N ARG A 97 -18.47 -16.96 -16.31
CA ARG A 97 -19.56 -17.95 -16.24
C ARG A 97 -19.10 -19.31 -15.74
N TYR A 98 -17.91 -19.75 -16.15
CA TYR A 98 -17.33 -21.00 -15.70
C TYR A 98 -17.06 -20.97 -14.20
N PHE A 99 -16.39 -19.91 -13.70
CA PHE A 99 -16.07 -19.79 -12.28
C PHE A 99 -17.32 -19.57 -11.42
N SER A 100 -18.32 -18.82 -11.89
CA SER A 100 -19.58 -18.68 -11.14
C SER A 100 -20.29 -20.00 -10.94
N LYS A 101 -20.27 -20.91 -11.93
CA LYS A 101 -20.80 -22.27 -11.80
C LYS A 101 -20.03 -23.09 -10.75
N ILE A 102 -18.71 -23.01 -10.73
CA ILE A 102 -17.89 -23.69 -9.72
C ILE A 102 -18.23 -23.19 -8.31
N LEU A 103 -18.40 -21.86 -8.15
CA LEU A 103 -18.76 -21.24 -6.89
C LEU A 103 -20.24 -21.47 -6.51
N GLY A 104 -21.04 -22.04 -7.39
CA GLY A 104 -22.49 -22.23 -7.17
C GLY A 104 -23.30 -20.93 -7.22
N VAL A 105 -22.72 -19.87 -7.78
CA VAL A 105 -23.36 -18.55 -7.90
C VAL A 105 -24.17 -18.49 -9.18
N LYS A 106 -25.46 -18.12 -9.07
CA LYS A 106 -26.34 -17.92 -10.20
C LYS A 106 -26.39 -16.44 -10.56
N MET A 107 -25.95 -16.10 -11.76
CA MET A 107 -25.93 -14.73 -12.30
C MET A 107 -26.58 -14.70 -13.69
N LYS A 108 -27.24 -13.58 -14.01
CA LYS A 108 -27.72 -13.28 -15.37
C LYS A 108 -26.57 -12.76 -16.22
N LYS A 109 -26.75 -12.79 -17.54
CA LYS A 109 -25.73 -12.33 -18.50
C LYS A 109 -25.33 -10.87 -18.26
N GLU A 110 -26.31 -10.04 -17.93
CA GLU A 110 -26.14 -8.61 -17.68
C GLU A 110 -25.23 -8.34 -16.45
N GLU A 111 -25.28 -9.19 -15.43
CA GLU A 111 -24.44 -9.07 -14.22
C GLU A 111 -22.99 -9.38 -14.52
N TYR A 112 -22.69 -10.37 -15.37
CA TYR A 112 -21.31 -10.61 -15.84
C TYR A 112 -20.79 -9.46 -16.68
N ILE A 113 -21.64 -8.86 -17.53
CA ILE A 113 -21.25 -7.70 -18.34
C ILE A 113 -20.91 -6.52 -17.44
N ARG A 114 -21.73 -6.23 -16.41
CA ARG A 114 -21.45 -5.18 -15.41
C ARG A 114 -20.13 -5.40 -14.69
N LEU A 115 -19.79 -6.64 -14.31
CA LEU A 115 -18.50 -6.94 -13.72
C LEU A 115 -17.34 -6.66 -14.69
N LEU A 116 -17.52 -6.97 -15.99
CA LEU A 116 -16.50 -6.67 -16.99
C LEU A 116 -16.39 -5.16 -17.26
N GLU A 117 -17.50 -4.42 -17.26
CA GLU A 117 -17.52 -2.96 -17.34
C GLU A 117 -16.80 -2.34 -16.14
N MET A 118 -17.07 -2.80 -14.91
CA MET A 118 -16.42 -2.32 -13.69
C MET A 118 -14.89 -2.42 -13.76
N VAL A 119 -14.36 -3.46 -14.39
CA VAL A 119 -12.90 -3.65 -14.53
C VAL A 119 -12.36 -3.10 -15.87
N GLY A 120 -13.18 -2.40 -16.67
CA GLY A 120 -12.79 -1.81 -17.97
C GLY A 120 -12.43 -2.87 -19.01
N LEU A 121 -13.25 -3.91 -19.13
CA LEU A 121 -13.16 -4.98 -20.13
C LEU A 121 -14.46 -5.15 -20.93
N GLU A 122 -15.30 -4.13 -20.98
CA GLU A 122 -16.60 -4.14 -21.67
C GLU A 122 -16.47 -4.39 -23.17
N SER A 123 -15.44 -3.82 -23.82
CA SER A 123 -15.17 -4.02 -25.25
C SER A 123 -14.63 -5.41 -25.57
N ASP A 124 -14.07 -6.11 -24.58
CA ASP A 124 -13.32 -7.35 -24.75
C ASP A 124 -14.06 -8.60 -24.25
N THR A 125 -15.36 -8.48 -23.97
CA THR A 125 -16.17 -9.55 -23.39
C THR A 125 -16.15 -10.87 -24.18
N LYS A 126 -15.97 -10.78 -25.51
CA LYS A 126 -15.89 -11.93 -26.43
C LYS A 126 -14.45 -12.29 -26.83
N LEU A 127 -13.46 -11.47 -26.46
CA LEU A 127 -12.07 -11.74 -26.78
C LEU A 127 -11.57 -12.90 -25.93
N LYS A 128 -10.85 -13.84 -26.55
CA LYS A 128 -10.25 -14.99 -25.86
C LYS A 128 -9.12 -14.53 -24.94
N VAL A 129 -9.06 -15.09 -23.72
CA VAL A 129 -8.10 -14.69 -22.67
C VAL A 129 -6.65 -14.86 -23.09
N LYS A 130 -6.33 -15.78 -24.02
CA LYS A 130 -4.99 -15.89 -24.61
C LYS A 130 -4.51 -14.64 -25.35
N LYS A 131 -5.43 -13.77 -25.79
CA LYS A 131 -5.12 -12.49 -26.44
C LYS A 131 -5.04 -11.31 -25.48
N PHE A 132 -5.30 -11.54 -24.19
CA PHE A 132 -5.26 -10.49 -23.18
C PHE A 132 -3.83 -10.07 -22.86
N SER A 133 -3.62 -8.76 -22.68
CA SER A 133 -2.41 -8.23 -22.06
C SER A 133 -2.32 -8.70 -20.61
N PHE A 134 -1.16 -8.53 -19.97
CA PHE A 134 -0.99 -8.88 -18.57
C PHE A 134 -1.94 -8.07 -17.67
N GLY A 135 -2.09 -6.76 -17.93
CA GLY A 135 -3.04 -5.90 -17.21
C GLY A 135 -4.50 -6.32 -17.41
N MET A 136 -4.91 -6.72 -18.61
CA MET A 136 -6.26 -7.26 -18.86
C MET A 136 -6.49 -8.57 -18.08
N LYS A 137 -5.49 -9.44 -17.98
CA LYS A 137 -5.57 -10.66 -17.17
C LYS A 137 -5.72 -10.34 -15.67
N LYS A 138 -4.96 -9.38 -15.14
CA LYS A 138 -5.12 -8.93 -13.74
C LYS A 138 -6.52 -8.35 -13.49
N LYS A 139 -7.05 -7.51 -14.39
CA LYS A 139 -8.42 -6.98 -14.31
C LYS A 139 -9.47 -8.10 -14.31
N LEU A 140 -9.34 -9.10 -15.20
CA LEU A 140 -10.23 -10.27 -15.22
C LEU A 140 -10.14 -11.07 -13.92
N GLY A 141 -8.93 -11.22 -13.34
CA GLY A 141 -8.71 -11.84 -12.05
C GLY A 141 -9.46 -11.11 -10.92
N ILE A 142 -9.41 -9.78 -10.90
CA ILE A 142 -10.17 -8.97 -9.94
C ILE A 142 -11.69 -9.18 -10.15
N ALA A 143 -12.18 -9.12 -11.40
CA ALA A 143 -13.61 -9.39 -11.69
C ALA A 143 -14.05 -10.78 -11.20
N GLN A 144 -13.18 -11.78 -11.32
CA GLN A 144 -13.45 -13.13 -10.82
C GLN A 144 -13.61 -13.15 -9.30
N THR A 145 -12.83 -12.35 -8.54
CA THR A 145 -12.96 -12.30 -7.08
C THR A 145 -14.29 -11.74 -6.62
N LEU A 146 -14.97 -10.95 -7.46
CA LEU A 146 -16.22 -10.27 -7.15
C LEU A 146 -17.47 -11.11 -7.47
N LEU A 147 -17.33 -12.28 -8.11
CA LEU A 147 -18.45 -13.12 -8.55
C LEU A 147 -19.44 -13.50 -7.44
N ASN A 148 -18.97 -13.69 -6.23
CA ASN A 148 -19.77 -14.11 -5.06
C ASN A 148 -20.14 -12.96 -4.12
N ASN A 149 -20.00 -11.70 -4.58
CA ASN A 149 -20.24 -10.51 -3.77
C ASN A 149 -19.55 -10.62 -2.38
N PRO A 150 -18.21 -10.63 -2.35
CA PRO A 150 -17.44 -10.90 -1.14
C PRO A 150 -17.43 -9.71 -0.17
N ASP A 151 -17.31 -9.99 1.12
CA ASP A 151 -17.05 -8.96 2.15
C ASP A 151 -15.55 -8.63 2.24
N ILE A 152 -14.69 -9.57 1.83
CA ILE A 152 -13.22 -9.44 1.85
C ILE A 152 -12.66 -10.00 0.54
N ILE A 153 -11.75 -9.26 -0.10
CA ILE A 153 -10.94 -9.78 -1.20
C ILE A 153 -9.46 -9.78 -0.84
N PHE A 154 -8.77 -10.84 -1.22
CA PHE A 154 -7.32 -10.98 -1.14
C PHE A 154 -6.73 -10.88 -2.54
N LEU A 155 -5.85 -9.91 -2.77
CA LEU A 155 -5.18 -9.68 -4.03
C LEU A 155 -3.67 -9.87 -3.84
N ASP A 156 -3.12 -10.96 -4.37
CA ASP A 156 -1.67 -11.23 -4.28
C ASP A 156 -0.97 -10.59 -5.48
N GLU A 157 -0.19 -9.52 -5.25
CA GLU A 157 0.57 -8.77 -6.25
C GLU A 157 -0.31 -8.31 -7.45
N PRO A 158 -1.39 -7.51 -7.23
CA PRO A 158 -2.38 -7.21 -8.28
C PRO A 158 -1.83 -6.40 -9.46
N THR A 159 -0.73 -5.71 -9.31
CA THR A 159 -0.13 -4.81 -10.29
C THR A 159 1.25 -5.26 -10.76
N SER A 160 1.77 -6.37 -10.21
CA SER A 160 3.08 -6.90 -10.61
C SER A 160 3.11 -7.24 -12.10
N GLY A 161 4.11 -6.71 -12.82
CA GLY A 161 4.31 -6.96 -14.26
C GLY A 161 3.34 -6.19 -15.18
N VAL A 162 2.60 -5.22 -14.66
CA VAL A 162 1.61 -4.42 -15.39
C VAL A 162 2.23 -3.07 -15.78
N ASP A 163 1.83 -2.54 -16.95
CA ASP A 163 2.25 -1.21 -17.40
C ASP A 163 1.65 -0.08 -16.54
N ALA A 164 2.30 1.10 -16.54
CA ALA A 164 1.94 2.22 -15.67
C ALA A 164 0.48 2.69 -15.81
N ASN A 165 -0.08 2.71 -17.02
CA ASN A 165 -1.47 3.12 -17.24
C ASN A 165 -2.46 2.10 -16.67
N SER A 166 -2.17 0.82 -16.87
CA SER A 166 -2.97 -0.27 -16.30
C SER A 166 -2.87 -0.31 -14.78
N VAL A 167 -1.72 0.02 -14.18
CA VAL A 167 -1.55 0.18 -12.72
C VAL A 167 -2.51 1.22 -12.17
N LEU A 168 -2.56 2.43 -12.77
CA LEU A 168 -3.46 3.49 -12.32
C LEU A 168 -4.94 3.06 -12.39
N THR A 169 -5.31 2.35 -13.45
CA THR A 169 -6.67 1.83 -13.61
C THR A 169 -7.01 0.79 -12.53
N ILE A 170 -6.08 -0.12 -12.22
CA ILE A 170 -6.25 -1.13 -11.16
C ILE A 170 -6.34 -0.46 -9.78
N HIS A 171 -5.56 0.59 -9.53
CA HIS A 171 -5.66 1.36 -8.28
C HIS A 171 -7.02 2.02 -8.09
N SER A 172 -7.56 2.68 -9.15
CA SER A 172 -8.91 3.25 -9.10
C SER A 172 -9.93 2.17 -8.81
N LEU A 173 -9.88 1.05 -9.51
CA LEU A 173 -10.77 -0.08 -9.31
C LEU A 173 -10.74 -0.63 -7.87
N ILE A 174 -9.54 -0.76 -7.28
CA ILE A 174 -9.40 -1.22 -5.89
C ILE A 174 -10.03 -0.23 -4.91
N LYS A 175 -9.86 1.08 -5.14
CA LYS A 175 -10.48 2.13 -4.33
C LYS A 175 -12.01 2.12 -4.46
N ASP A 176 -12.54 1.95 -5.66
CA ASP A 176 -13.97 1.87 -5.91
C ASP A 176 -14.59 0.67 -5.18
N ILE A 177 -13.96 -0.52 -5.28
CA ILE A 177 -14.38 -1.73 -4.57
C ILE A 177 -14.40 -1.52 -3.05
N SER A 178 -13.39 -0.85 -2.50
CA SER A 178 -13.31 -0.54 -1.07
C SER A 178 -14.37 0.48 -0.64
N SER A 179 -14.62 1.50 -1.47
CA SER A 179 -15.64 2.52 -1.23
C SER A 179 -17.05 1.94 -1.20
N ASP A 180 -17.30 0.85 -1.94
CA ASP A 180 -18.54 0.08 -1.91
C ASP A 180 -18.66 -0.82 -0.65
N GLY A 181 -17.70 -0.76 0.27
CA GLY A 181 -17.72 -1.44 1.57
C GLY A 181 -17.00 -2.78 1.62
N THR A 182 -16.44 -3.27 0.51
CA THR A 182 -15.62 -4.48 0.49
C THR A 182 -14.24 -4.21 1.08
N THR A 183 -13.78 -5.04 2.00
CA THR A 183 -12.41 -4.94 2.55
C THR A 183 -11.42 -5.51 1.54
N VAL A 184 -10.41 -4.75 1.19
CA VAL A 184 -9.35 -5.19 0.27
C VAL A 184 -8.07 -5.44 1.06
N PHE A 185 -7.59 -6.67 1.01
CA PHE A 185 -6.27 -7.05 1.52
C PHE A 185 -5.36 -7.35 0.33
N LEU A 186 -4.37 -6.52 0.10
CA LEU A 186 -3.43 -6.75 -1.01
C LEU A 186 -2.01 -6.95 -0.53
N THR A 187 -1.25 -7.75 -1.28
CA THR A 187 0.20 -7.81 -1.10
C THR A 187 0.89 -7.02 -2.19
N SER A 188 2.02 -6.43 -1.85
CA SER A 188 2.93 -5.83 -2.82
C SER A 188 4.37 -5.84 -2.27
N HIS A 189 5.33 -5.72 -3.17
CA HIS A 189 6.72 -5.43 -2.86
C HIS A 189 7.11 -3.98 -3.25
N ASN A 190 6.17 -3.22 -3.85
CA ASN A 190 6.35 -1.82 -4.23
C ASN A 190 5.75 -0.90 -3.15
N LEU A 191 6.61 -0.26 -2.38
CA LEU A 191 6.25 0.61 -1.26
C LEU A 191 5.57 1.91 -1.73
N ASP A 192 6.04 2.51 -2.83
CA ASP A 192 5.47 3.75 -3.38
C ASP A 192 4.03 3.56 -3.87
N GLU A 193 3.74 2.38 -4.42
CA GLU A 193 2.41 2.03 -4.88
C GLU A 193 1.44 1.90 -3.71
N VAL A 194 1.87 1.17 -2.69
CA VAL A 194 1.06 0.93 -1.49
C VAL A 194 0.81 2.21 -0.70
N GLU A 195 1.79 3.12 -0.68
CA GLU A 195 1.65 4.45 -0.07
C GLU A 195 0.50 5.27 -0.69
N LYS A 196 0.29 5.14 -2.00
CA LYS A 196 -0.77 5.85 -2.73
C LYS A 196 -2.13 5.18 -2.65
N LEU A 197 -2.16 3.88 -2.40
CA LEU A 197 -3.36 3.05 -2.52
C LEU A 197 -3.99 2.68 -1.18
N CYS A 198 -3.18 2.39 -0.16
CA CYS A 198 -3.64 1.78 1.08
C CYS A 198 -3.92 2.79 2.19
N ASP A 199 -4.89 2.49 3.05
CA ASP A 199 -5.21 3.26 4.26
C ASP A 199 -4.29 2.89 5.42
N GLU A 200 -4.04 1.58 5.55
CA GLU A 200 -3.17 0.99 6.57
C GLU A 200 -2.27 -0.05 5.94
N ILE A 201 -1.09 -0.22 6.51
CA ILE A 201 -0.11 -1.19 6.02
C ILE A 201 0.46 -2.03 7.15
N SER A 202 0.98 -3.18 6.76
CA SER A 202 1.86 -3.98 7.60
C SER A 202 3.06 -4.46 6.80
N ILE A 203 4.25 -4.33 7.35
CA ILE A 203 5.50 -4.76 6.71
C ILE A 203 6.00 -6.02 7.39
N MET A 204 6.13 -7.08 6.60
CA MET A 204 6.62 -8.38 7.06
C MET A 204 8.05 -8.63 6.59
N ASP A 205 8.90 -9.06 7.50
CA ASP A 205 10.24 -9.56 7.18
C ASP A 205 10.51 -10.86 7.94
N LYS A 206 11.05 -11.85 7.22
CA LYS A 206 11.42 -13.18 7.76
C LYS A 206 10.32 -13.81 8.63
N GLY A 207 9.08 -13.72 8.17
CA GLY A 207 7.93 -14.33 8.83
C GLY A 207 7.29 -13.50 9.96
N ALA A 208 7.86 -12.37 10.36
CA ALA A 208 7.35 -11.54 11.45
C ALA A 208 6.95 -10.14 10.96
N ILE A 209 5.93 -9.55 11.58
CA ILE A 209 5.56 -8.14 11.35
C ILE A 209 6.62 -7.25 12.01
N LYS A 210 7.15 -6.31 11.23
CA LYS A 210 8.12 -5.30 11.68
C LYS A 210 7.47 -3.96 11.96
N LEU A 211 6.52 -3.56 11.12
CA LEU A 211 5.78 -2.30 11.21
C LEU A 211 4.31 -2.56 10.87
N GLN A 212 3.42 -1.83 11.54
CA GLN A 212 2.00 -1.84 11.25
C GLN A 212 1.36 -0.53 11.69
N GLY A 213 0.55 0.08 10.83
CA GLY A 213 -0.17 1.31 11.13
C GLY A 213 -0.74 1.97 9.87
N SER A 214 -1.37 3.13 10.06
CA SER A 214 -1.69 4.00 8.93
C SER A 214 -0.40 4.63 8.40
N ILE A 215 -0.38 4.93 7.10
CA ILE A 215 0.78 5.55 6.43
C ILE A 215 1.18 6.83 7.16
N ASP A 216 0.20 7.68 7.50
CA ASP A 216 0.44 8.92 8.22
C ASP A 216 1.02 8.70 9.63
N SER A 217 0.54 7.68 10.37
CA SER A 217 1.05 7.38 11.70
C SER A 217 2.49 6.88 11.65
N LEU A 218 2.80 6.03 10.67
CA LEU A 218 4.16 5.52 10.47
C LEU A 218 5.11 6.65 10.07
N LYS A 219 4.71 7.50 9.12
CA LYS A 219 5.51 8.67 8.74
C LYS A 219 5.78 9.57 9.95
N LYS A 220 4.77 9.90 10.74
CA LYS A 220 4.91 10.74 11.94
C LYS A 220 5.81 10.12 13.00
N GLU A 221 5.75 8.81 13.21
CA GLU A 221 6.60 8.10 14.18
C GLU A 221 8.08 8.17 13.81
N PHE A 222 8.38 8.07 12.49
CA PHE A 222 9.75 8.13 11.99
C PHE A 222 10.22 9.57 11.71
N GLN A 223 9.30 10.53 11.67
CA GLN A 223 9.56 11.94 11.37
C GLN A 223 9.75 12.75 12.67
N LYS A 224 10.70 12.33 13.51
CA LYS A 224 11.03 13.09 14.75
C LYS A 224 11.58 14.48 14.46
N ASN A 225 12.17 14.69 13.28
CA ASN A 225 12.74 15.95 12.82
C ASN A 225 12.41 16.18 11.35
N LEU A 226 11.97 17.38 11.01
CA LEU A 226 11.63 17.80 9.66
C LEU A 226 12.86 18.39 8.98
N THR A 227 13.33 17.79 7.89
CA THR A 227 14.34 18.41 7.03
C THR A 227 13.64 19.37 6.07
N VAL A 228 14.08 20.62 6.07
CA VAL A 228 13.48 21.71 5.29
C VAL A 228 14.53 22.30 4.38
N THR A 229 14.18 22.50 3.11
CA THR A 229 14.99 23.24 2.14
C THR A 229 14.23 24.50 1.72
N VAL A 230 14.85 25.64 1.88
CA VAL A 230 14.31 26.94 1.46
C VAL A 230 15.10 27.44 0.27
N LYS A 231 14.43 27.70 -0.87
CA LYS A 231 15.02 28.47 -1.97
C LYS A 231 14.74 29.95 -1.72
N HIS A 232 15.82 30.75 -1.66
CA HIS A 232 15.74 32.17 -1.34
C HIS A 232 16.39 33.04 -2.41
N GLY A 233 16.02 34.31 -2.43
CA GLY A 233 16.63 35.34 -3.23
C GLY A 233 17.96 35.85 -2.65
N HIS A 234 18.46 36.93 -3.20
CA HIS A 234 19.68 37.58 -2.71
C HIS A 234 19.54 37.99 -1.24
N ILE A 235 20.50 37.60 -0.42
CA ILE A 235 20.59 38.01 0.99
C ILE A 235 21.48 39.25 1.09
N PRO A 236 20.97 40.42 1.45
CA PRO A 236 21.79 41.62 1.65
C PRO A 236 22.90 41.36 2.66
N ALA A 237 24.13 41.81 2.34
CA ALA A 237 25.31 41.53 3.18
C ALA A 237 25.12 41.94 4.66
N GLN A 238 24.42 43.04 4.89
CA GLN A 238 24.09 43.56 6.24
C GLN A 238 23.15 42.64 7.04
N HIS A 239 22.42 41.74 6.41
CA HIS A 239 21.45 40.84 7.08
C HIS A 239 21.97 39.40 7.18
N LYS A 240 23.06 39.08 6.50
CA LYS A 240 23.57 37.70 6.37
C LYS A 240 23.92 37.07 7.72
N ASP A 241 24.67 37.78 8.56
CA ASP A 241 25.07 37.23 9.86
C ASP A 241 23.89 37.16 10.86
N ASN A 242 22.99 38.17 10.85
CA ASN A 242 21.80 38.16 11.66
C ASN A 242 20.85 37.00 11.28
N LEU A 243 20.64 36.78 9.97
CA LEU A 243 19.82 35.68 9.47
C LEU A 243 20.40 34.32 9.87
N LYS A 244 21.72 34.12 9.70
CA LYS A 244 22.41 32.89 10.09
C LYS A 244 22.24 32.63 11.60
N HIS A 245 22.58 33.58 12.43
CA HIS A 245 22.51 33.44 13.88
C HIS A 245 21.08 33.12 14.37
N LYS A 246 20.07 33.79 13.80
CA LYS A 246 18.67 33.51 14.15
C LYS A 246 18.19 32.14 13.64
N LEU A 247 18.61 31.73 12.43
CA LEU A 247 18.27 30.42 11.92
C LEU A 247 18.90 29.31 12.76
N ASP A 248 20.17 29.45 13.15
CA ASP A 248 20.86 28.48 14.02
C ASP A 248 20.21 28.35 15.41
N SER A 249 19.50 29.39 15.88
CA SER A 249 18.73 29.33 17.13
C SER A 249 17.38 28.61 16.99
N LEU A 250 16.82 28.52 15.80
CA LEU A 250 15.51 27.91 15.51
C LEU A 250 15.62 26.49 14.94
N ALA A 251 16.74 26.18 14.29
CA ALA A 251 16.98 24.95 13.55
C ALA A 251 18.34 24.34 13.90
N SER A 252 18.55 23.08 13.56
CA SER A 252 19.82 22.35 13.65
C SER A 252 20.29 21.92 12.26
N ASN A 253 21.55 21.51 12.15
CA ASN A 253 22.16 21.05 10.89
C ASN A 253 21.91 22.02 9.73
N VAL A 254 22.23 23.30 9.94
CA VAL A 254 22.00 24.35 8.94
C VAL A 254 23.13 24.35 7.92
N GLU A 255 22.79 24.07 6.67
CA GLU A 255 23.69 24.04 5.53
C GLU A 255 23.27 25.14 4.55
N TRP A 256 24.20 26.05 4.20
CA TRP A 256 23.99 27.14 3.28
C TRP A 256 24.62 26.88 1.93
N GLU A 257 23.82 27.05 0.88
CA GLU A 257 24.25 27.10 -0.51
C GLU A 257 23.94 28.50 -1.09
N GLU A 258 24.27 28.76 -2.34
CA GLU A 258 24.13 30.11 -2.92
C GLU A 258 22.68 30.60 -2.96
N GLU A 259 21.76 29.75 -3.37
CA GLU A 259 20.31 30.05 -3.46
C GLU A 259 19.45 29.21 -2.53
N TYR A 260 20.05 28.34 -1.73
CA TYR A 260 19.33 27.41 -0.87
C TYR A 260 19.90 27.40 0.53
N VAL A 261 19.02 27.20 1.49
CA VAL A 261 19.42 26.78 2.84
C VAL A 261 18.66 25.53 3.23
N ARG A 262 19.39 24.54 3.74
CA ARG A 262 18.83 23.31 4.27
C ARG A 262 19.03 23.30 5.78
N PHE A 263 18.02 22.86 6.50
CA PHE A 263 18.07 22.77 7.97
C PHE A 263 17.08 21.75 8.51
N VAL A 264 17.22 21.42 9.78
CA VAL A 264 16.35 20.47 10.48
C VAL A 264 15.61 21.18 11.61
N VAL A 265 14.29 20.99 11.70
CA VAL A 265 13.43 21.51 12.78
C VAL A 265 12.64 20.38 13.45
N ALA A 266 12.41 20.52 14.76
CA ALA A 266 11.66 19.53 15.53
C ALA A 266 10.13 19.66 15.37
N GLU A 267 9.63 20.81 14.91
CA GLU A 267 8.21 21.11 14.83
C GLU A 267 7.88 21.93 13.59
N GLU A 268 6.76 21.61 12.93
CA GLU A 268 6.28 22.31 11.75
C GLU A 268 6.05 23.82 11.99
N LYS A 269 5.63 24.20 13.21
CA LYS A 269 5.46 25.61 13.60
C LYS A 269 6.73 26.45 13.43
N LYS A 270 7.91 25.86 13.58
CA LYS A 270 9.18 26.56 13.36
C LYS A 270 9.40 26.98 11.92
N ILE A 271 8.84 26.24 10.94
CA ILE A 271 8.91 26.58 9.52
C ILE A 271 8.25 27.94 9.27
N SER A 272 7.06 28.18 9.85
CA SER A 272 6.39 29.47 9.75
C SER A 272 7.19 30.62 10.39
N SER A 273 7.89 30.36 11.50
CA SER A 273 8.75 31.34 12.14
C SER A 273 9.97 31.66 11.30
N ILE A 274 10.57 30.65 10.67
CA ILE A 274 11.70 30.82 9.76
C ILE A 274 11.29 31.55 8.49
N ASN A 275 10.13 31.25 7.92
CA ASN A 275 9.62 32.00 6.76
C ASN A 275 9.48 33.50 7.10
N ARG A 276 8.90 33.84 8.27
CA ARG A 276 8.80 35.24 8.73
C ARG A 276 10.16 35.88 8.97
N LEU A 277 11.17 35.11 9.38
CA LEU A 277 12.53 35.61 9.54
C LEU A 277 13.11 36.07 8.20
N PHE A 278 12.95 35.28 7.14
CA PHE A 278 13.42 35.65 5.79
C PHE A 278 12.69 36.91 5.28
N THR A 279 11.35 36.85 5.28
CA THR A 279 10.52 37.97 4.76
C THR A 279 10.68 39.23 5.61
N GLY A 280 10.89 39.13 6.92
CA GLY A 280 11.14 40.29 7.79
C GLY A 280 12.53 40.92 7.63
N LEU A 281 13.45 40.27 6.92
CA LEU A 281 14.75 40.80 6.51
C LEU A 281 14.80 41.17 5.03
N ASP A 282 13.64 41.29 4.39
CA ASP A 282 13.48 41.64 2.97
C ASP A 282 14.18 40.63 2.03
N VAL A 283 14.21 39.35 2.42
CA VAL A 283 14.72 38.26 1.62
C VAL A 283 13.56 37.49 1.02
N ASP A 284 13.49 37.46 -0.30
CA ASP A 284 12.47 36.71 -1.02
C ASP A 284 12.60 35.20 -0.76
N VAL A 285 11.46 34.54 -0.49
CA VAL A 285 11.36 33.09 -0.40
C VAL A 285 10.61 32.56 -1.62
N TYR A 286 11.31 31.84 -2.48
CA TYR A 286 10.75 31.30 -3.73
C TYR A 286 10.11 29.94 -3.55
N ARG A 287 10.64 29.13 -2.60
CA ARG A 287 10.12 27.78 -2.32
C ARG A 287 10.50 27.35 -0.91
N ILE A 288 9.58 26.70 -0.24
CA ILE A 288 9.84 25.95 0.98
C ILE A 288 9.45 24.49 0.69
N GLN A 289 10.38 23.57 0.82
CA GLN A 289 10.18 22.15 0.65
C GLN A 289 10.49 21.44 1.95
N VAL A 290 9.48 20.74 2.49
CA VAL A 290 9.63 19.86 3.64
C VAL A 290 9.86 18.46 3.11
N TYR A 291 10.94 17.83 3.53
CA TYR A 291 11.22 16.46 3.18
C TYR A 291 10.42 15.54 4.09
N GLU A 292 9.62 14.69 3.48
CA GLU A 292 8.90 13.61 4.14
C GLU A 292 9.57 12.28 3.77
N PRO A 293 9.96 11.45 4.75
CA PRO A 293 10.57 10.16 4.45
C PRO A 293 9.55 9.27 3.72
N SER A 294 10.01 8.59 2.67
CA SER A 294 9.22 7.56 2.01
C SER A 294 9.08 6.32 2.90
N LEU A 295 8.06 5.49 2.63
CA LEU A 295 7.92 4.20 3.33
C LEU A 295 9.16 3.31 3.11
N GLU A 296 9.84 3.43 1.97
CA GLU A 296 11.07 2.69 1.69
C GLU A 296 12.20 3.09 2.64
N GLU A 297 12.37 4.38 2.87
CA GLU A 297 13.37 4.89 3.82
C GLU A 297 13.04 4.50 5.26
N ILE A 298 11.76 4.57 5.63
CA ILE A 298 11.29 4.09 6.94
C ILE A 298 11.64 2.60 7.11
N PHE A 299 11.33 1.78 6.09
CA PHE A 299 11.61 0.34 6.13
C PHE A 299 13.10 0.03 6.19
N LEU A 300 13.94 0.72 5.41
CA LEU A 300 15.39 0.54 5.41
C LEU A 300 16.01 0.94 6.76
N ASN A 301 15.44 1.93 7.43
CA ASN A 301 15.93 2.44 8.72
C ASN A 301 15.48 1.63 9.92
N THR A 302 14.38 0.87 9.84
CA THR A 302 13.96 -0.06 10.91
C THR A 302 14.92 -1.24 11.12
N GLY A 303 15.87 -1.45 10.22
CA GLY A 303 16.94 -2.46 10.34
C GLY A 303 18.29 -1.92 10.82
N LYS A 304 18.42 -0.59 11.00
CA LYS A 304 19.65 0.05 11.45
C LYS A 304 19.32 0.96 12.63
N GLU A 305 19.83 0.64 13.80
CA GLU A 305 19.89 1.60 14.90
C GLU A 305 20.71 2.82 14.41
N GLU A 306 20.06 4.00 14.51
CA GLU A 306 20.63 5.36 14.43
C GLU A 306 21.85 5.59 13.55
N THR A 307 21.66 5.92 12.30
CA THR A 307 22.40 6.99 11.56
C THR A 307 21.69 7.27 10.25
N VAL A 308 21.06 8.44 10.12
CA VAL A 308 20.55 8.95 8.83
C VAL A 308 21.70 9.60 8.09
N PRO A 309 22.22 9.02 7.00
CA PRO A 309 23.12 9.75 6.12
C PRO A 309 22.28 10.60 5.15
N LEU A 310 22.52 11.88 5.15
CA LEU A 310 22.08 12.82 4.12
C LEU A 310 22.52 12.32 2.74
N ARG A 311 21.62 11.78 1.94
CA ARG A 311 21.89 11.51 0.52
C ARG A 311 21.54 12.76 -0.29
N SER A 312 22.58 13.35 -0.91
CA SER A 312 22.45 14.37 -1.93
C SER A 312 21.78 13.76 -3.18
N HIS A 313 20.52 14.10 -3.43
CA HIS A 313 19.95 13.89 -4.76
C HIS A 313 20.38 15.08 -5.64
N HIS A 314 21.33 14.84 -6.51
CA HIS A 314 21.53 15.70 -7.68
C HIS A 314 20.26 15.58 -8.54
N ALA A 315 19.53 16.69 -8.66
CA ALA A 315 18.48 16.84 -9.65
C ALA A 315 19.15 16.93 -11.03
N VAL A 316 18.72 16.08 -11.96
CA VAL A 316 18.92 16.26 -13.40
C VAL A 316 17.74 17.05 -13.93
#